data_12b97bc15c9b51fd9c1ddc57ee028106
#
_entry.id   12b97bc15c9b51fd9c1ddc57ee028106
#
_cell.length_a   1.000
_cell.length_b   1.000
_cell.length_c   1.000
_cell.angle_alpha   90.00
_cell.angle_beta   90.00
_cell.angle_gamma   90.00
#
_symmetry.space_group_name_H-M   'P 1'
#
loop_
_entity.id
_entity.type
_entity.pdbx_description
1 polymer ?
#
loop_
_entity_poly.entity_id
_entity_poly.type
_entity_poly.pdbx_seq_one_letter_code
_entity_poly.pdbx_strand_id
1 'polypeptide(L)'
;RYHWVISLSRAVEVIDGDSPENGILLVDMKYSFIEEMMDQINDRSRGRYYYLCDREGKLIYHPYANEISNGLFQENSGLASCSEDGIYRNLRSPHGEKQTMIVNTISYTGWKLVGVVLPDIRTDSLEKFRIYMITIVIMLIMMLLVVNRIVSKRISSPILKLDASVTAYEA
;
A
#
# COMPACT_ATOMS: atom_id res chain seq x y z
N ARG A 1 9.63 -37.15 8.76
CA ARG A 1 9.45 -35.73 8.36
C ARG A 1 8.08 -35.30 8.85
N TYR A 2 7.99 -34.40 9.80
CA TYR A 2 6.71 -33.90 10.30
C TYR A 2 6.14 -32.90 9.31
N HIS A 3 4.84 -33.02 9.02
CA HIS A 3 4.12 -32.05 8.19
C HIS A 3 3.03 -31.41 9.05
N TRP A 4 2.95 -30.10 9.00
CA TRP A 4 1.85 -29.37 9.62
C TRP A 4 0.61 -29.55 8.78
N VAL A 5 -0.49 -29.90 9.43
CA VAL A 5 -1.81 -30.05 8.81
C VAL A 5 -2.81 -29.17 9.55
N ILE A 6 -3.80 -28.71 8.82
CA ILE A 6 -4.95 -28.01 9.34
C ILE A 6 -6.14 -28.96 9.18
N SER A 7 -6.71 -29.38 10.30
CA SER A 7 -7.83 -30.31 10.32
C SER A 7 -9.15 -29.54 10.50
N LEU A 8 -10.08 -29.73 9.57
CA LEU A 8 -11.45 -29.24 9.65
C LEU A 8 -12.35 -30.41 9.97
N SER A 9 -13.09 -30.34 11.06
CA SER A 9 -14.09 -31.35 11.42
C SER A 9 -15.50 -30.77 11.39
N ARG A 10 -16.44 -31.52 10.84
CA ARG A 10 -17.86 -31.15 10.79
C ARG A 10 -18.72 -32.37 11.10
N ALA A 11 -19.71 -32.18 11.95
CA ALA A 11 -20.76 -33.16 12.15
C ALA A 11 -21.65 -33.22 10.88
N VAL A 12 -21.91 -34.40 10.37
CA VAL A 12 -22.76 -34.68 9.21
C VAL A 12 -23.74 -35.76 9.57
N GLU A 13 -24.96 -35.69 9.05
CA GLU A 13 -25.91 -36.79 9.10
C GLU A 13 -25.66 -37.68 7.89
N VAL A 14 -25.38 -38.94 8.15
CA VAL A 14 -25.21 -39.97 7.12
C VAL A 14 -26.47 -40.81 7.10
N ILE A 15 -27.09 -40.90 5.94
CA ILE A 15 -28.27 -41.76 5.76
C ILE A 15 -27.77 -43.16 5.33
N ASP A 16 -27.73 -44.09 6.28
CA ASP A 16 -27.44 -45.50 6.01
C ASP A 16 -28.73 -46.32 6.24
N GLY A 17 -29.40 -46.68 5.13
CA GLY A 17 -30.69 -47.31 5.19
C GLY A 17 -31.83 -46.36 5.58
N ASP A 18 -32.72 -46.79 6.51
CA ASP A 18 -33.91 -46.05 6.95
C ASP A 18 -33.69 -45.15 8.16
N SER A 19 -32.49 -45.08 8.71
CA SER A 19 -32.16 -44.32 9.93
C SER A 19 -31.05 -43.33 9.69
N PRO A 20 -31.19 -42.06 10.09
CA PRO A 20 -30.09 -41.10 10.08
C PRO A 20 -29.08 -41.43 11.19
N GLU A 21 -27.81 -41.59 10.83
CA GLU A 21 -26.71 -41.76 11.77
C GLU A 21 -25.82 -40.48 11.78
N ASN A 22 -25.35 -40.14 12.95
CA ASN A 22 -24.42 -39.02 13.11
C ASN A 22 -22.98 -39.44 12.77
N GLY A 23 -22.42 -38.83 11.76
CA GLY A 23 -21.04 -39.00 11.36
C GLY A 23 -20.21 -37.76 11.59
N ILE A 24 -18.89 -37.89 11.52
CA ILE A 24 -17.95 -36.78 11.55
C ILE A 24 -17.16 -36.80 10.24
N LEU A 25 -17.27 -35.72 9.48
CA LEU A 25 -16.39 -35.48 8.34
C LEU A 25 -15.13 -34.79 8.82
N LEU A 26 -13.98 -35.43 8.61
CA LEU A 26 -12.67 -34.87 8.87
C LEU A 26 -11.95 -34.61 7.56
N VAL A 27 -11.50 -33.38 7.36
CA VAL A 27 -10.69 -32.98 6.20
C VAL A 27 -9.36 -32.42 6.69
N ASP A 28 -8.28 -33.07 6.32
CA ASP A 28 -6.93 -32.64 6.61
C ASP A 28 -6.32 -31.93 5.38
N MET A 29 -5.90 -30.71 5.55
CA MET A 29 -5.23 -29.90 4.54
C MET A 29 -3.77 -29.66 4.95
N LYS A 30 -2.85 -29.88 4.03
CA LYS A 30 -1.43 -29.56 4.28
C LYS A 30 -1.26 -28.05 4.44
N TYR A 31 -0.56 -27.64 5.49
CA TYR A 31 -0.26 -26.23 5.72
C TYR A 31 0.50 -25.59 4.56
N SER A 32 1.37 -26.36 3.88
CA SER A 32 2.11 -25.89 2.70
C SER A 32 1.21 -25.39 1.56
N PHE A 33 -0.04 -25.84 1.48
CA PHE A 33 -0.99 -25.32 0.49
C PHE A 33 -1.40 -23.88 0.80
N ILE A 34 -1.59 -23.55 2.09
CA ILE A 34 -1.87 -22.18 2.51
C ILE A 34 -0.65 -21.29 2.28
N GLU A 35 0.55 -21.77 2.61
CA GLU A 35 1.79 -21.03 2.35
C GLU A 35 1.92 -20.69 0.86
N GLU A 36 1.78 -21.66 -0.02
CA GLU A 36 1.89 -21.47 -1.47
C GLU A 36 0.84 -20.47 -2.01
N MET A 37 -0.41 -20.59 -1.57
CA MET A 37 -1.47 -19.69 -1.97
C MET A 37 -1.24 -18.26 -1.45
N MET A 38 -0.80 -18.11 -0.22
CA MET A 38 -0.52 -16.81 0.38
C MET A 38 0.74 -16.17 -0.20
N ASP A 39 1.75 -16.96 -0.55
CA ASP A 39 2.98 -16.47 -1.21
C ASP A 39 2.69 -15.93 -2.61
N GLN A 40 1.73 -16.51 -3.35
CA GLN A 40 1.32 -16.01 -4.67
C GLN A 40 0.70 -14.61 -4.61
N ILE A 41 -0.04 -14.28 -3.56
CA ILE A 41 -0.67 -12.96 -3.39
C ILE A 41 0.23 -11.94 -2.71
N ASN A 42 1.28 -12.41 -2.01
CA ASN A 42 2.24 -11.56 -1.31
C ASN A 42 3.40 -11.14 -2.23
N ASP A 43 3.23 -9.96 -2.85
CA ASP A 43 4.31 -9.33 -3.61
C ASP A 43 5.05 -8.31 -2.73
N ARG A 44 6.19 -8.74 -2.18
CA ARG A 44 7.04 -7.93 -1.27
C ARG A 44 7.51 -6.61 -1.90
N SER A 45 7.47 -6.49 -3.23
CA SER A 45 7.93 -5.30 -3.95
C SER A 45 6.95 -4.13 -3.91
N ARG A 46 5.70 -4.36 -3.48
CA ARG A 46 4.60 -3.38 -3.60
C ARG A 46 4.27 -2.64 -2.32
N GLY A 47 5.04 -2.79 -1.25
CA GLY A 47 4.77 -2.13 0.03
C GLY A 47 3.43 -2.56 0.66
N ARG A 48 2.97 -3.75 0.32
CA ARG A 48 1.76 -4.37 0.87
C ARG A 48 2.00 -5.85 1.11
N TYR A 49 1.39 -6.36 2.16
CA TYR A 49 1.43 -7.78 2.47
C TYR A 49 0.12 -8.23 3.12
N TYR A 50 -0.14 -9.53 3.06
CA TYR A 50 -1.30 -10.18 3.64
C TYR A 50 -0.83 -11.23 4.63
N TYR A 51 -1.49 -11.29 5.77
CA TYR A 51 -1.27 -12.34 6.75
C TYR A 51 -2.59 -12.94 7.23
N LEU A 52 -2.52 -14.09 7.88
CA LEU A 52 -3.66 -14.84 8.37
C LEU A 52 -3.49 -15.06 9.87
N CYS A 53 -4.50 -14.73 10.66
CA CYS A 53 -4.54 -15.02 12.08
C CYS A 53 -5.86 -15.67 12.48
N ASP A 54 -5.86 -16.35 13.64
CA ASP A 54 -7.06 -16.89 14.24
C ASP A 54 -7.87 -15.81 15.00
N ARG A 55 -8.95 -16.26 15.66
CA ARG A 55 -9.84 -15.35 16.42
C ARG A 55 -9.15 -14.73 17.64
N GLU A 56 -8.15 -15.40 18.20
CA GLU A 56 -7.36 -14.96 19.34
C GLU A 56 -6.18 -14.05 18.92
N GLY A 57 -5.94 -13.86 17.61
CA GLY A 57 -4.84 -13.05 17.09
C GLY A 57 -3.53 -13.83 16.94
N LYS A 58 -3.54 -15.16 17.08
CA LYS A 58 -2.38 -15.99 16.83
C LYS A 58 -2.15 -16.09 15.32
N LEU A 59 -0.92 -15.84 14.90
CA LEU A 59 -0.55 -15.90 13.49
C LEU A 59 -0.60 -17.34 12.97
N ILE A 60 -1.36 -17.54 11.89
CA ILE A 60 -1.42 -18.79 11.13
C ILE A 60 -0.42 -18.75 9.99
N TYR A 61 -0.39 -17.65 9.25
CA TYR A 61 0.56 -17.38 8.18
C TYR A 61 1.00 -15.93 8.23
N HIS A 62 2.29 -15.69 8.01
CA HIS A 62 2.83 -14.34 7.85
C HIS A 62 4.03 -14.38 6.89
N PRO A 63 4.14 -13.44 5.90
CA PRO A 63 5.24 -13.44 4.93
C PRO A 63 6.61 -13.13 5.58
N TYR A 64 6.61 -12.54 6.77
CA TYR A 64 7.80 -12.25 7.58
C TYR A 64 7.87 -13.13 8.84
N ALA A 65 7.39 -14.38 8.76
CA ALA A 65 7.36 -15.30 9.92
C ALA A 65 8.75 -15.53 10.53
N ASN A 66 9.79 -15.60 9.70
CA ASN A 66 11.17 -15.78 10.15
C ASN A 66 11.67 -14.54 10.89
N GLU A 67 11.37 -13.35 10.41
CA GLU A 67 11.73 -12.08 11.03
C GLU A 67 11.00 -11.90 12.37
N ILE A 68 9.73 -12.31 12.44
CA ILE A 68 8.95 -12.30 13.68
C ILE A 68 9.55 -13.27 14.70
N SER A 69 9.90 -14.50 14.29
CA SER A 69 10.50 -15.49 15.19
C SER A 69 11.86 -15.06 15.75
N ASN A 70 12.60 -14.27 14.97
CA ASN A 70 13.91 -13.71 15.37
C ASN A 70 13.80 -12.37 16.11
N GLY A 71 12.57 -11.87 16.35
CA GLY A 71 12.34 -10.58 17.00
C GLY A 71 12.70 -9.35 16.18
N LEU A 72 12.98 -9.52 14.88
CA LEU A 72 13.31 -8.42 13.95
C LEU A 72 12.08 -7.69 13.41
N PHE A 73 10.93 -8.33 13.46
CA PHE A 73 9.67 -7.78 13.03
C PHE A 73 8.57 -8.04 14.07
N GLN A 74 7.70 -7.09 14.27
CA GLN A 74 6.59 -7.19 15.20
C GLN A 74 5.28 -6.85 14.49
N GLU A 75 4.28 -7.73 14.58
CA GLU A 75 2.96 -7.53 13.98
C GLU A 75 1.91 -7.31 15.07
N ASN A 76 0.94 -6.44 14.78
CA ASN A 76 -0.15 -6.14 15.69
C ASN A 76 -1.38 -7.03 15.40
N SER A 77 -1.18 -8.33 15.41
CA SER A 77 -2.24 -9.32 15.11
C SER A 77 -3.37 -9.33 16.13
N GLY A 78 -3.10 -8.94 17.36
CA GLY A 78 -4.13 -8.77 18.39
C GLY A 78 -5.12 -7.65 18.08
N LEU A 79 -4.68 -6.56 17.44
CA LEU A 79 -5.57 -5.51 16.97
C LEU A 79 -6.46 -6.03 15.83
N ALA A 80 -5.91 -6.81 14.90
CA ALA A 80 -6.66 -7.39 13.79
C ALA A 80 -7.73 -8.38 14.26
N SER A 81 -7.45 -9.19 15.27
CA SER A 81 -8.42 -10.17 15.81
C SER A 81 -9.61 -9.51 16.48
N CYS A 82 -9.42 -8.37 17.15
CA CYS A 82 -10.47 -7.62 17.81
C CYS A 82 -11.26 -6.69 16.85
N SER A 83 -10.77 -6.49 15.63
CA SER A 83 -11.40 -5.58 14.66
C SER A 83 -12.54 -6.26 13.91
N GLU A 84 -13.58 -5.53 13.61
CA GLU A 84 -14.62 -5.94 12.67
C GLU A 84 -14.09 -5.92 11.24
N ASP A 85 -14.84 -6.51 10.30
CA ASP A 85 -14.46 -6.48 8.88
C ASP A 85 -14.53 -5.03 8.35
N GLY A 86 -13.45 -4.58 7.73
CA GLY A 86 -13.40 -3.20 7.26
C GLY A 86 -12.00 -2.69 6.94
N ILE A 87 -11.93 -1.39 6.67
CA ILE A 87 -10.70 -0.69 6.31
C ILE A 87 -10.35 0.30 7.43
N TYR A 88 -9.21 0.07 8.06
CA TYR A 88 -8.68 0.88 9.16
C TYR A 88 -7.49 1.69 8.65
N ARG A 89 -7.68 3.00 8.53
CA ARG A 89 -6.67 3.93 8.02
C ARG A 89 -5.91 4.61 9.16
N ASN A 90 -4.69 5.03 8.86
CA ASN A 90 -3.82 5.77 9.79
C ASN A 90 -3.51 5.02 11.10
N LEU A 91 -3.51 3.70 11.07
CA LEU A 91 -3.00 2.90 12.19
C LEU A 91 -1.49 3.10 12.31
N ARG A 92 -1.00 3.07 13.54
CA ARG A 92 0.44 3.06 13.77
C ARG A 92 0.95 1.62 13.85
N SER A 93 1.91 1.30 12.99
CA SER A 93 2.72 0.08 13.12
C SER A 93 3.44 0.08 14.48
N PRO A 94 3.83 -1.09 15.02
CA PRO A 94 4.74 -1.17 16.16
C PRO A 94 6.03 -0.35 15.99
N HIS A 95 6.47 -0.13 14.74
CA HIS A 95 7.63 0.70 14.40
C HIS A 95 7.32 2.20 14.24
N GLY A 96 6.06 2.61 14.50
CA GLY A 96 5.64 4.03 14.47
C GLY A 96 5.20 4.54 13.09
N GLU A 97 5.30 3.75 12.05
CA GLU A 97 4.86 4.12 10.70
C GLU A 97 3.34 4.08 10.58
N LYS A 98 2.79 4.98 9.76
CA LYS A 98 1.36 4.95 9.44
C LYS A 98 1.10 3.83 8.46
N GLN A 99 0.10 3.01 8.73
CA GLN A 99 -0.32 1.92 7.86
C GLN A 99 -1.84 1.90 7.69
N THR A 100 -2.30 1.31 6.61
CA THR A 100 -3.71 0.99 6.40
C THR A 100 -3.88 -0.52 6.52
N MET A 101 -4.80 -0.94 7.37
CA MET A 101 -5.13 -2.34 7.59
C MET A 101 -6.51 -2.63 7.02
N ILE A 102 -6.65 -3.71 6.30
CA ILE A 102 -7.91 -4.23 5.77
C ILE A 102 -8.15 -5.58 6.42
N VAL A 103 -9.25 -5.72 7.12
CA VAL A 103 -9.61 -6.95 7.83
C VAL A 103 -10.81 -7.59 7.17
N ASN A 104 -10.74 -8.89 6.91
CA ASN A 104 -11.84 -9.69 6.39
C ASN A 104 -11.90 -11.03 7.10
N THR A 105 -13.06 -11.40 7.60
CA THR A 105 -13.28 -12.65 8.34
C THR A 105 -13.73 -13.76 7.42
N ILE A 106 -13.03 -14.90 7.47
CA ILE A 106 -13.39 -16.11 6.74
C ILE A 106 -14.49 -16.82 7.52
N SER A 107 -15.71 -16.80 6.98
CA SER A 107 -16.93 -17.23 7.68
C SER A 107 -16.88 -18.64 8.27
N TYR A 108 -16.22 -19.59 7.60
CA TYR A 108 -16.19 -20.99 8.04
C TYR A 108 -15.24 -21.25 9.21
N THR A 109 -14.09 -20.60 9.23
CA THR A 109 -13.04 -20.82 10.25
C THR A 109 -13.08 -19.76 11.33
N GLY A 110 -13.61 -18.57 10.98
CA GLY A 110 -13.52 -17.36 11.78
C GLY A 110 -12.10 -16.76 11.80
N TRP A 111 -11.23 -17.23 10.91
CA TRP A 111 -9.91 -16.65 10.73
C TRP A 111 -10.02 -15.27 10.09
N LYS A 112 -9.06 -14.43 10.38
CA LYS A 112 -8.96 -13.09 9.82
C LYS A 112 -7.87 -13.06 8.76
N LEU A 113 -8.27 -12.72 7.53
CA LEU A 113 -7.35 -12.34 6.47
C LEU A 113 -7.10 -10.84 6.58
N VAL A 114 -5.87 -10.47 6.83
CA VAL A 114 -5.48 -9.08 7.07
C VAL A 114 -4.54 -8.63 5.97
N GLY A 115 -4.92 -7.57 5.26
CA GLY A 115 -4.08 -6.87 4.31
C GLY A 115 -3.49 -5.63 4.96
N VAL A 116 -2.18 -5.52 4.98
CA VAL A 116 -1.47 -4.33 5.45
C VAL A 116 -0.91 -3.60 4.24
N VAL A 117 -1.23 -2.31 4.16
CA VAL A 117 -0.69 -1.41 3.15
C VAL A 117 0.15 -0.37 3.86
N LEU A 118 1.45 -0.44 3.65
CA LEU A 118 2.37 0.59 4.11
C LEU A 118 2.20 1.84 3.25
N PRO A 119 2.32 3.04 3.81
CA PRO A 119 2.34 4.26 3.01
C PRO A 119 3.47 4.13 2.00
N ASP A 120 3.08 4.09 0.75
CA ASP A 120 4.00 3.80 -0.34
C ASP A 120 5.12 4.87 -0.33
N ILE A 121 6.36 4.43 -0.25
CA ILE A 121 7.57 5.23 -0.51
C ILE A 121 7.45 5.94 -1.88
N ARG A 122 6.59 5.44 -2.77
CA ARG A 122 6.24 6.08 -4.04
C ARG A 122 5.50 7.41 -3.90
N THR A 123 4.74 7.63 -2.82
CA THR A 123 4.08 8.92 -2.58
C THR A 123 5.13 10.01 -2.35
N ASP A 124 6.21 9.66 -1.67
CA ASP A 124 7.36 10.52 -1.45
C ASP A 124 8.07 10.90 -2.78
N SER A 125 8.12 9.94 -3.72
CA SER A 125 8.67 10.18 -5.07
C SER A 125 7.75 11.06 -5.91
N LEU A 126 6.43 10.93 -5.78
CA LEU A 126 5.46 11.77 -6.49
C LEU A 126 5.45 13.20 -5.94
N GLU A 127 5.60 13.39 -4.63
CA GLU A 127 5.74 14.73 -4.05
C GLU A 127 7.03 15.41 -4.50
N LYS A 128 8.15 14.69 -4.50
CA LYS A 128 9.41 15.20 -5.04
C LYS A 128 9.30 15.57 -6.52
N PHE A 129 8.67 14.69 -7.31
CA PHE A 129 8.43 14.95 -8.73
C PHE A 129 7.57 16.21 -8.95
N ARG A 130 6.51 16.40 -8.16
CA ARG A 130 5.68 17.61 -8.19
C ARG A 130 6.48 18.88 -7.87
N ILE A 131 7.34 18.82 -6.86
CA ILE A 131 8.21 19.93 -6.49
C ILE A 131 9.19 20.26 -7.63
N TYR A 132 9.83 19.25 -8.24
CA TYR A 132 10.70 19.44 -9.39
C TYR A 132 9.98 20.09 -10.58
N MET A 133 8.76 19.65 -10.90
CA MET A 133 7.97 20.24 -11.98
C MET A 133 7.65 21.72 -11.72
N ILE A 134 7.25 22.08 -10.50
CA ILE A 134 6.97 23.45 -10.11
C ILE A 134 8.26 24.29 -10.22
N THR A 135 9.39 23.77 -9.76
CA THR A 135 10.69 24.48 -9.83
C THR A 135 11.11 24.76 -11.27
N ILE A 136 10.95 23.79 -12.18
CA ILE A 136 11.24 23.96 -13.60
C ILE A 136 10.34 25.03 -14.21
N VAL A 137 9.04 25.04 -13.92
CA VAL A 137 8.10 26.04 -14.44
C VAL A 137 8.50 27.46 -13.96
N ILE A 138 8.83 27.60 -12.67
CA ILE A 138 9.28 28.88 -12.12
C ILE A 138 10.57 29.36 -12.82
N MET A 139 11.53 28.44 -13.05
CA MET A 139 12.79 28.76 -13.74
C MET A 139 12.54 29.22 -15.18
N LEU A 140 11.63 28.57 -15.91
CA LEU A 140 11.25 28.97 -17.26
C LEU A 140 10.60 30.36 -17.30
N ILE A 141 9.70 30.66 -16.34
CA ILE A 141 9.07 31.97 -16.24
C ILE A 141 10.14 33.06 -15.96
N MET A 142 11.05 32.81 -15.04
CA MET A 142 12.16 33.72 -14.76
C MET A 142 13.04 33.96 -15.99
N MET A 143 13.35 32.89 -16.73
CA MET A 143 14.12 33.01 -17.98
C MET A 143 13.40 33.86 -19.01
N LEU A 144 12.10 33.65 -19.21
CA LEU A 144 11.28 34.46 -20.12
C LEU A 144 11.24 35.94 -19.72
N LEU A 145 11.13 36.25 -18.43
CA LEU A 145 11.17 37.63 -17.94
C LEU A 145 12.51 38.30 -18.21
N VAL A 146 13.62 37.58 -18.01
CA VAL A 146 14.97 38.08 -18.29
C VAL A 146 15.15 38.35 -19.78
N VAL A 147 14.76 37.40 -20.63
CA VAL A 147 14.82 37.54 -22.09
C VAL A 147 13.98 38.73 -22.53
N ASN A 148 12.74 38.81 -22.07
CA ASN A 148 11.85 39.95 -22.39
C ASN A 148 12.44 41.30 -21.98
N ARG A 149 13.08 41.36 -20.79
CA ARG A 149 13.73 42.58 -20.32
C ARG A 149 14.93 42.96 -21.17
N ILE A 150 15.73 41.97 -21.63
CA ILE A 150 16.88 42.20 -22.52
C ILE A 150 16.42 42.68 -23.90
N VAL A 151 15.42 41.99 -24.46
CA VAL A 151 14.86 42.35 -25.76
C VAL A 151 14.23 43.75 -25.73
N SER A 152 13.42 44.04 -24.71
CA SER A 152 12.84 45.38 -24.52
C SER A 152 13.90 46.49 -24.43
N LYS A 153 14.96 46.25 -23.68
CA LYS A 153 16.07 47.25 -23.58
C LYS A 153 16.87 47.41 -24.87
N ARG A 154 17.06 46.33 -25.64
CA ARG A 154 17.91 46.40 -26.86
C ARG A 154 17.11 46.84 -28.10
N ILE A 155 15.81 46.60 -28.18
CA ILE A 155 15.00 46.92 -29.34
C ILE A 155 14.20 48.17 -29.15
N SER A 156 13.55 48.39 -28.01
CA SER A 156 12.67 49.56 -27.81
C SER A 156 13.45 50.84 -27.52
N SER A 157 14.63 50.77 -26.91
CA SER A 157 15.42 51.98 -26.61
C SER A 157 15.99 52.68 -27.85
N PRO A 158 16.52 52.00 -28.88
CA PRO A 158 17.02 52.66 -30.07
C PRO A 158 15.92 53.20 -30.96
N ILE A 159 14.70 52.58 -31.02
CA ILE A 159 13.59 53.03 -31.81
C ILE A 159 12.99 54.35 -31.32
N LEU A 160 12.87 54.52 -29.99
CA LEU A 160 12.42 55.76 -29.37
C LEU A 160 13.41 56.93 -29.58
N LYS A 161 14.73 56.64 -29.71
CA LYS A 161 15.73 57.68 -30.02
C LYS A 161 15.72 58.09 -31.49
N LEU A 162 15.34 57.21 -32.41
CA LEU A 162 15.19 57.55 -33.80
C LEU A 162 13.95 58.44 -34.05
N ASP A 163 12.85 58.15 -33.38
CA ASP A 163 11.61 58.93 -33.48
C ASP A 163 11.81 60.38 -32.95
N ALA A 164 12.52 60.51 -31.81
CA ALA A 164 12.85 61.83 -31.28
C ALA A 164 13.84 62.65 -32.15
N SER A 165 14.69 61.98 -32.95
CA SER A 165 15.58 62.67 -33.87
C SER A 165 14.92 63.09 -35.17
N VAL A 166 13.89 62.39 -35.62
CA VAL A 166 13.08 62.72 -36.81
C VAL A 166 12.21 63.94 -36.51
N THR A 167 11.56 63.98 -35.36
CA THR A 167 10.73 65.17 -34.96
C THR A 167 11.55 66.41 -34.70
N ALA A 168 12.84 66.32 -34.36
CA ALA A 168 13.72 67.45 -34.21
C ALA A 168 14.24 68.02 -35.57
N TYR A 169 14.07 67.33 -36.68
CA TYR A 169 14.43 67.81 -38.02
C TYR A 169 13.30 68.46 -38.77
N GLU A 170 12.01 68.35 -38.30
CA GLU A 170 10.86 68.95 -38.88
C GLU A 170 10.44 70.32 -38.25
N ALA A 171 11.18 70.79 -37.29
CA ALA A 171 11.01 72.08 -36.62
C ALA A 171 12.18 73.02 -37.00
#